data_bca66cecfc7ead17d18f927b2213d590
#
_entry.id   bca66cecfc7ead17d18f927b2213d590
#
_cell.length_a   1.000
_cell.length_b   1.000
_cell.length_c   1.000
_cell.angle_alpha   90.00
_cell.angle_beta   90.00
_cell.angle_gamma   90.00
#
_symmetry.space_group_name_H-M   'P 1'
#
loop_
_entity.id
_entity.type
_entity.pdbx_description
1 polymer ?
#
loop_
_entity_poly.entity_id
_entity_poly.type
_entity_poly.pdbx_seq_one_letter_code
_entity_poly.pdbx_strand_id
1 'polypeptide(L)' 'PEAQTYESMIAELKAIAKQLDDPETPIEEAVRLHQRGLALIRSCEEFLQTAELTITEVQPEE' A
#
# COMPACT_ATOMS: atom_id res chain seq x y z
N PRO A 1 4.35 6.19 -17.29
CA PRO A 1 3.91 6.65 -16.55
C PRO A 1 2.76 6.22 -16.12
N GLU A 2 2.61 5.46 -15.61
CA GLU A 2 1.60 5.09 -15.30
C GLU A 2 1.31 5.21 -14.04
N ALA A 3 0.25 5.26 -13.58
CA ALA A 3 -0.20 5.38 -12.31
C ALA A 3 0.15 4.23 -11.51
N GLN A 4 0.26 4.39 -10.23
CA GLN A 4 0.49 3.29 -9.37
C GLN A 4 -0.74 2.42 -9.33
N THR A 5 -0.57 1.16 -9.52
CA THR A 5 -1.68 0.23 -9.40
C THR A 5 -1.64 -0.37 -8.02
N TYR A 6 -2.73 -1.02 -7.65
CA TYR A 6 -2.79 -1.70 -6.37
C TYR A 6 -1.67 -2.73 -6.28
N GLU A 7 -1.45 -3.47 -7.36
CA GLU A 7 -0.41 -4.49 -7.37
C GLU A 7 0.97 -3.89 -7.17
N SER A 8 1.23 -2.75 -7.80
CA SER A 8 2.54 -2.13 -7.65
C SER A 8 2.73 -1.59 -6.24
N MET A 9 1.66 -1.10 -5.62
CA MET A 9 1.75 -0.63 -4.25
C MET A 9 2.02 -1.78 -3.30
N ILE A 10 1.38 -2.92 -3.51
CA ILE A 10 1.62 -4.08 -2.68
C ILE A 10 3.05 -4.57 -2.86
N ALA A 11 3.55 -4.56 -4.09
CA ALA A 11 4.92 -4.98 -4.33
C ALA A 11 5.90 -4.08 -3.60
N GLU A 12 5.65 -2.79 -3.61
CA GLU A 12 6.52 -1.86 -2.91
C GLU A 12 6.44 -2.08 -1.41
N LEU A 13 5.25 -2.32 -0.88
CA LEU A 13 5.10 -2.61 0.54
C LEU A 13 5.86 -3.86 0.95
N LYS A 14 5.84 -4.87 0.11
CA LYS A 14 6.58 -6.09 0.41
C LYS A 14 8.08 -5.82 0.45
N ALA A 15 8.56 -5.01 -0.48
CA ALA A 15 9.97 -4.66 -0.49
C ALA A 15 10.35 -3.86 0.74
N ILE A 16 9.48 -2.95 1.16
CA ILE A 16 9.74 -2.16 2.35
C ILE A 16 9.77 -3.06 3.58
N ALA A 17 8.82 -3.97 3.69
CA ALA A 17 8.78 -4.87 4.83
C ALA A 17 10.05 -5.70 4.92
N LYS A 18 10.54 -6.13 3.78
CA LYS A 18 11.74 -6.92 3.75
C LYS A 18 12.92 -6.11 4.25
N GLN A 19 13.02 -4.86 3.83
CA GLN A 19 14.10 -4.01 4.28
C GLN A 19 14.00 -3.68 5.75
N LEU A 20 12.80 -3.48 6.24
CA LEU A 20 12.61 -3.19 7.65
C LEU A 20 12.99 -4.39 8.53
N ASP A 21 12.88 -5.58 7.96
CA ASP A 21 13.22 -6.77 8.68
C ASP A 21 14.71 -7.06 8.67
N ASP A 22 15.46 -6.33 7.87
CA ASP A 22 16.87 -6.54 7.71
C ASP A 22 17.62 -5.83 8.82
N PRO A 23 18.38 -6.56 9.66
CA PRO A 23 19.08 -5.94 10.75
C PRO A 23 20.17 -4.99 10.31
N GLU A 24 20.56 -5.04 9.05
CA GLU A 24 21.59 -4.15 8.56
C GLU A 24 21.03 -2.78 8.16
N THR A 25 19.75 -2.64 8.09
CA THR A 25 19.15 -1.38 7.67
C THR A 25 19.36 -0.32 8.76
N PRO A 26 19.97 0.82 8.42
CA PRO A 26 20.17 1.87 9.42
C PRO A 26 18.84 2.41 9.93
N ILE A 27 18.87 2.89 11.15
CA ILE A 27 17.68 3.43 11.78
C ILE A 27 17.03 4.54 10.96
N GLU A 28 17.83 5.43 10.44
CA GLU A 28 17.30 6.53 9.66
C GLU A 28 16.58 6.04 8.43
N GLU A 29 17.16 5.04 7.80
CA GLU A 29 16.54 4.47 6.63
C GLU A 29 15.26 3.74 7.02
N ALA A 30 15.27 3.05 8.14
CA ALA A 30 14.09 2.35 8.60
C ALA A 30 12.94 3.32 8.86
N VAL A 31 13.22 4.49 9.42
CA VAL A 31 12.18 5.47 9.65
C VAL A 31 11.59 5.95 8.32
N ARG A 32 12.44 6.21 7.36
CA ARG A 32 11.97 6.65 6.06
C ARG A 32 11.11 5.60 5.41
N LEU A 33 11.55 4.35 5.47
CA LEU A 33 10.78 3.26 4.90
C LEU A 33 9.45 3.09 5.60
N HIS A 34 9.45 3.26 6.92
CA HIS A 34 8.21 3.15 7.67
C HIS A 34 7.21 4.23 7.23
N GLN A 35 7.68 5.45 7.05
CA GLN A 35 6.82 6.51 6.61
C GLN A 35 6.29 6.27 5.21
N ARG A 36 7.14 5.77 4.34
CA ARG A 36 6.71 5.44 2.99
C ARG A 36 5.67 4.32 3.04
N GLY A 37 5.90 3.31 3.90
CA GLY A 37 4.96 2.23 4.03
C GLY A 37 3.59 2.69 4.50
N LEU A 38 3.57 3.63 5.46
CA LEU A 38 2.30 4.15 5.93
C LEU A 38 1.55 4.88 4.82
N ALA A 39 2.27 5.63 4.00
CA ALA A 39 1.62 6.33 2.89
C ALA A 39 1.05 5.34 1.89
N LEU A 40 1.78 4.26 1.62
CA LEU A 40 1.30 3.25 0.70
C LEU A 40 0.08 2.52 1.25
N ILE A 41 0.09 2.23 2.54
CA ILE A 41 -1.06 1.58 3.16
C ILE A 41 -2.28 2.45 3.03
N ARG A 42 -2.13 3.75 3.25
CA ARG A 42 -3.24 4.66 3.13
C ARG A 42 -3.78 4.67 1.70
N SER A 43 -2.88 4.69 0.72
CA SER A 43 -3.30 4.65 -0.68
C SER A 43 -4.02 3.36 -1.00
N CYS A 44 -3.54 2.24 -0.46
CA CYS A 44 -4.21 0.97 -0.69
C CYS A 44 -5.60 0.95 -0.07
N GLU A 45 -5.73 1.53 1.11
CA GLU A 45 -7.04 1.58 1.76
C GLU A 45 -8.02 2.40 0.93
N GLU A 46 -7.56 3.51 0.40
CA GLU A 46 -8.42 4.33 -0.44
C GLU A 46 -8.82 3.59 -1.70
N PHE A 47 -7.88 2.87 -2.27
CA PHE A 47 -8.15 2.10 -3.46
C PHE A 47 -9.22 1.04 -3.16
N LEU A 48 -9.09 0.36 -2.05
CA LEU A 48 -10.04 -0.68 -1.69
C LEU A 48 -11.40 -0.11 -1.34
N GLN A 49 -11.42 1.06 -0.71
CA GLN A 49 -12.67 1.70 -0.43
C GLN A 49 -13.41 2.04 -1.71
N THR A 50 -12.71 2.57 -2.68
CA THR A 50 -13.32 2.89 -3.96
C THR A 50 -13.87 1.65 -4.61
N ALA A 51 -13.11 0.56 -4.57
CA ALA A 51 -13.56 -0.69 -5.16
C ALA A 51 -14.80 -1.22 -4.46
N GLU A 52 -14.84 -1.11 -3.15
CA GLU A 52 -16.00 -1.55 -2.40
C GLU A 52 -17.22 -0.75 -2.75
N LEU A 53 -17.07 0.55 -2.85
CA LEU A 53 -18.19 1.39 -3.21
C LEU A 53 -18.71 1.06 -4.59
N THR A 54 -17.82 0.82 -5.50
CA THR A 54 -18.22 0.45 -6.85
C THR A 54 -18.99 -0.85 -6.85
N ILE A 55 -18.52 -1.82 -6.10
CA ILE A 55 -19.21 -3.10 -6.02
C ILE A 55 -20.58 -2.92 -5.41
N THR A 56 -20.68 -2.12 -4.38
CA THR A 56 -21.96 -1.88 -3.75
C THR A 56 -22.94 -1.26 -4.71
N GLU A 57 -22.48 -0.32 -5.51
CA GLU A 57 -23.35 0.30 -6.45
C GLU A 57 -23.81 -0.67 -7.51
N VAL A 58 -22.91 -1.52 -7.94
CA VAL A 58 -23.27 -2.45 -8.97
C VAL A 58 -24.17 -3.54 -8.44
N GLN A 59 -24.09 -3.94 -7.17
CA GLN A 59 -24.83 -4.98 -6.69
C GLN A 59 -26.08 -4.58 -6.17
N PRO A 60 -27.10 -4.82 -6.64
CA PRO A 60 -28.34 -4.35 -6.20
C PRO A 60 -28.71 -5.05 -5.03
N GLU A 61 -28.73 -5.69 -4.57
CA GLU A 61 -29.14 -6.13 -3.48
C GLU A 61 -30.23 -6.55 -3.33
N GLU A 62 -30.89 -6.99 -3.35
CA GLU A 62 -31.91 -7.36 -3.23
C GLU A 62 -32.50 -7.31 -2.76
#